data_db2bec0bdf88de5ab512a84211ad7e67
#
_entry.id   db2bec0bdf88de5ab512a84211ad7e67
#
_cell.length_a   1.000
_cell.length_b   1.000
_cell.length_c   1.000
_cell.angle_alpha   90.00
_cell.angle_beta   90.00
_cell.angle_gamma   90.00
#
_symmetry.space_group_name_H-M   'P 1'
#
loop_
_entity.id
_entity.type
_entity.pdbx_description
1 polymer ?
#
loop_
_entity_poly.entity_id
_entity_poly.type
_entity_poly.pdbx_seq_one_letter_code
_entity_poly.pdbx_strand_id
1 'polypeptide(L)'
;PHLSPFDEFQRFKTHPAIKKIIEGGKRISYGARALIEGGLQSLPKMFMPGALLVGCDAGTLNMPKIKGSHTAMKSGMVAAETII
;
A
#
# COMPACT_ATOMS: atom_id res chain seq x y z
N PRO A 1 2.18 -13.54 5.41
CA PRO A 1 3.31 -14.43 5.16
C PRO A 1 2.96 -15.87 4.86
N HIS A 2 1.92 -16.45 5.46
CA HIS A 2 1.49 -17.81 5.12
C HIS A 2 0.50 -17.85 3.93
N LEU A 3 0.01 -16.70 3.48
CA LEU A 3 -0.86 -16.55 2.33
C LEU A 3 -0.11 -15.89 1.18
N SER A 4 -0.27 -16.42 -0.02
CA SER A 4 0.24 -15.81 -1.25
C SER A 4 -0.80 -14.83 -1.81
N PRO A 5 -0.47 -13.54 -2.02
CA PRO A 5 -1.39 -12.59 -2.65
C PRO A 5 -1.86 -13.05 -4.03
N PHE A 6 -1.00 -13.70 -4.78
CA PHE A 6 -1.33 -14.26 -6.09
C PHE A 6 -2.42 -15.33 -5.96
N ASP A 7 -2.22 -16.32 -5.07
CA ASP A 7 -3.17 -17.43 -4.89
C ASP A 7 -4.50 -16.94 -4.34
N GLU A 8 -4.48 -16.02 -3.38
CA GLU A 8 -5.69 -15.42 -2.84
C GLU A 8 -6.46 -14.62 -3.90
N PHE A 9 -5.78 -13.96 -4.82
CA PHE A 9 -6.42 -13.25 -5.92
C PHE A 9 -7.04 -14.23 -6.93
N GLN A 10 -6.39 -15.37 -7.22
CA GLN A 10 -6.99 -16.41 -8.04
C GLN A 10 -8.26 -16.97 -7.38
N ARG A 11 -8.22 -17.19 -6.07
CA ARG A 11 -9.38 -17.61 -5.29
C ARG A 11 -10.50 -16.57 -5.31
N PHE A 12 -10.19 -15.29 -5.17
CA PHE A 12 -11.14 -14.18 -5.26
C PHE A 12 -11.90 -14.19 -6.59
N LYS A 13 -11.24 -14.46 -7.70
CA LYS A 13 -11.86 -14.52 -9.03
C LYS A 13 -12.89 -15.63 -9.16
N THR A 14 -12.82 -16.67 -8.35
CA THR A 14 -13.78 -17.79 -8.37
C THR A 14 -15.08 -17.47 -7.63
N HIS A 15 -15.13 -16.38 -6.88
CA HIS A 15 -16.35 -15.96 -6.18
C HIS A 15 -17.48 -15.72 -7.18
N PRO A 16 -18.71 -16.28 -6.95
CA PRO A 16 -19.80 -16.23 -7.94
C PRO A 16 -20.13 -14.83 -8.46
N ALA A 17 -20.13 -13.83 -7.59
CA ALA A 17 -20.41 -12.44 -7.97
C ALA A 17 -19.32 -11.83 -8.84
N ILE A 18 -18.05 -12.14 -8.55
CA ILE A 18 -16.90 -11.63 -9.29
C ILE A 18 -16.77 -12.36 -10.62
N LYS A 19 -16.89 -13.69 -10.60
CA LYS A 19 -16.81 -14.53 -11.80
C LYS A 19 -17.76 -14.06 -12.89
N LYS A 20 -18.98 -13.71 -12.55
CA LYS A 20 -19.97 -13.20 -13.52
C LYS A 20 -19.51 -11.93 -14.25
N ILE A 21 -18.72 -11.09 -13.58
CA ILE A 21 -18.22 -9.83 -14.15
C ILE A 21 -17.05 -10.07 -15.08
N ILE A 22 -16.15 -10.98 -14.73
CA ILE A 22 -14.88 -11.17 -15.44
C ILE A 22 -14.91 -12.31 -16.45
N GLU A 23 -15.92 -13.17 -16.41
CA GLU A 23 -16.04 -14.33 -17.30
C GLU A 23 -16.09 -13.89 -18.77
N GLY A 24 -15.32 -14.58 -19.61
CA GLY A 24 -15.21 -14.23 -21.03
C GLY A 24 -14.24 -13.08 -21.33
N GLY A 25 -13.73 -12.40 -20.31
CA GLY A 25 -12.73 -11.36 -20.47
C GLY A 25 -11.33 -11.93 -20.75
N LYS A 26 -10.49 -11.09 -21.34
CA LYS A 26 -9.07 -11.38 -21.56
C LYS A 26 -8.20 -10.47 -20.70
N ARG A 27 -7.28 -11.04 -19.96
CA ARG A 27 -6.31 -10.25 -19.18
C ARG A 27 -5.37 -9.50 -20.13
N ILE A 28 -5.28 -8.18 -19.98
CA ILE A 28 -4.39 -7.33 -20.78
C ILE A 28 -3.10 -6.96 -20.05
N SER A 29 -3.13 -6.95 -18.71
CA SER A 29 -1.95 -6.68 -17.88
C SER A 29 -2.17 -7.20 -16.46
N TYR A 30 -1.12 -7.18 -15.67
CA TYR A 30 -1.21 -7.49 -14.24
C TYR A 30 -0.19 -6.65 -13.45
N GLY A 31 -0.46 -6.47 -12.18
CA GLY A 31 0.44 -5.81 -11.25
C GLY A 31 -0.12 -5.86 -9.83
N ALA A 32 0.76 -5.71 -8.88
CA ALA A 32 0.39 -5.64 -7.46
C ALA A 32 1.42 -4.84 -6.68
N ARG A 33 0.98 -4.20 -5.62
CA ARG A 33 1.81 -3.54 -4.63
C ARG A 33 1.24 -3.81 -3.25
N ALA A 34 2.11 -4.11 -2.30
CA ALA A 34 1.74 -4.18 -0.90
C ALA A 34 1.66 -2.76 -0.33
N LEU A 35 0.69 -2.56 0.54
CA LEU A 35 0.49 -1.30 1.26
C LEU A 35 0.55 -1.57 2.76
N ILE A 36 1.04 -0.60 3.53
CA ILE A 36 0.99 -0.64 4.99
C ILE A 36 -0.25 0.12 5.45
N GLU A 37 -1.20 -0.58 6.05
CA GLU A 37 -2.50 -0.03 6.43
C GLU A 37 -2.68 0.09 7.94
N GLY A 38 -1.60 0.01 8.72
CA GLY A 38 -1.65 0.06 10.19
C GLY A 38 -2.08 1.40 10.78
N GLY A 39 -1.97 2.48 10.02
CA GLY A 39 -2.33 3.84 10.44
C GLY A 39 -1.36 4.45 11.44
N LEU A 40 -1.80 5.57 12.03
CA LEU A 40 -0.98 6.36 12.95
C LEU A 40 -0.43 5.54 14.13
N GLN A 41 -1.21 4.61 14.63
CA GLN A 41 -0.86 3.78 15.79
C GLN A 41 0.31 2.83 15.52
N SER A 42 0.57 2.53 14.26
CA SER A 42 1.62 1.58 13.87
C SER A 42 2.83 2.26 13.24
N LEU A 43 2.88 3.59 13.22
CA LEU A 43 4.04 4.31 12.67
C LEU A 43 5.31 3.96 13.47
N PRO A 44 6.38 3.53 12.80
CA PRO A 44 7.66 3.27 13.45
C PRO A 44 8.38 4.58 13.78
N LYS A 45 9.51 4.49 14.47
CA LYS A 45 10.46 5.59 14.52
C LYS A 45 10.99 5.85 13.11
N MET A 46 10.67 7.01 12.55
CA MET A 46 10.88 7.30 11.12
C MET A 46 12.28 7.85 10.81
N PHE A 47 13.14 7.98 11.79
CA PHE A 47 14.49 8.52 11.61
C PHE A 47 15.51 7.80 12.47
N MET A 48 16.73 7.77 11.96
CA MET A 48 17.94 7.33 12.66
C MET A 48 19.14 8.07 12.05
N PRO A 49 20.31 8.07 12.71
CA PRO A 49 21.49 8.67 12.09
C PRO A 49 21.77 8.09 10.71
N GLY A 50 21.77 8.97 9.69
CA GLY A 50 22.02 8.59 8.31
C GLY A 50 20.84 8.00 7.54
N ALA A 51 19.63 7.90 8.12
CA ALA A 51 18.47 7.34 7.42
C ALA A 51 17.13 7.97 7.85
N LEU A 52 16.23 8.10 6.87
CA LEU A 52 14.85 8.53 7.07
C LEU A 52 13.88 7.59 6.33
N LEU A 53 12.76 7.27 6.97
CA LEU A 53 11.65 6.56 6.34
C LEU A 53 10.59 7.58 5.90
N VAL A 54 10.11 7.45 4.67
CA VAL A 54 9.09 8.35 4.10
C VAL A 54 8.05 7.57 3.31
N GLY A 55 6.87 8.15 3.15
CA GLY A 55 5.84 7.61 2.28
C GLY A 55 5.13 6.37 2.81
N CYS A 56 4.55 5.61 1.89
CA CYS A 56 3.76 4.42 2.20
C CYS A 56 4.57 3.34 2.92
N ASP A 57 5.85 3.18 2.59
CA ASP A 57 6.72 2.20 3.22
C ASP A 57 6.98 2.51 4.70
N ALA A 58 6.86 3.77 5.09
CA ALA A 58 6.87 4.18 6.49
C ALA A 58 5.51 3.97 7.20
N GLY A 59 4.43 3.77 6.45
CA GLY A 59 3.10 3.56 7.00
C GLY A 59 2.22 4.82 7.03
N THR A 60 2.48 5.80 6.16
CA THR A 60 1.76 7.08 6.15
C THR A 60 0.38 7.05 5.49
N LEU A 61 -0.05 5.90 4.95
CA LEU A 61 -1.35 5.77 4.30
C LEU A 61 -2.50 6.01 5.30
N ASN A 62 -3.41 6.89 4.93
CA ASN A 62 -4.65 7.09 5.69
C ASN A 62 -5.73 6.12 5.18
N MET A 63 -5.83 4.95 5.79
CA MET A 63 -6.74 3.89 5.38
C MET A 63 -8.22 4.31 5.38
N PRO A 64 -8.77 4.98 6.39
CA PRO A 64 -10.17 5.42 6.38
C PRO A 64 -10.54 6.31 5.20
N LYS A 65 -9.59 7.03 4.65
CA LYS A 65 -9.77 7.88 3.47
C LYS A 65 -9.30 7.22 2.18
N ILE A 66 -8.71 6.02 2.27
CA ILE A 66 -8.10 5.29 1.14
C ILE A 66 -7.13 6.19 0.35
N LYS A 67 -6.39 7.02 1.06
CA LYS A 67 -5.50 8.04 0.46
C LYS A 67 -4.13 8.02 1.12
N GLY A 68 -3.10 7.91 0.30
CA GLY A 68 -1.71 7.90 0.75
C GLY A 68 -0.84 8.96 0.08
N SER A 69 -1.26 9.52 -1.07
CA SER A 69 -0.43 10.44 -1.85
C SER A 69 -0.11 11.73 -1.08
N HIS A 70 -1.10 12.36 -0.45
CA HIS A 70 -0.90 13.60 0.29
C HIS A 70 -0.02 13.41 1.54
N THR A 71 -0.19 12.31 2.26
CA THR A 71 0.63 11.99 3.44
C THR A 71 2.05 11.59 3.03
N ALA A 72 2.21 10.87 1.92
CA ALA A 72 3.52 10.53 1.36
C ALA A 72 4.30 11.80 0.96
N MET A 73 3.65 12.72 0.23
CA MET A 73 4.25 14.00 -0.14
C MET A 73 4.64 14.83 1.08
N LYS A 74 3.75 14.94 2.07
CA LYS A 74 4.05 15.68 3.30
C LYS A 74 5.22 15.06 4.06
N SER A 75 5.29 13.74 4.15
CA SER A 75 6.42 13.06 4.80
C SER A 75 7.75 13.36 4.09
N GLY A 76 7.74 13.42 2.77
CA GLY A 76 8.93 13.81 1.98
C GLY A 76 9.34 15.28 2.23
N MET A 77 8.37 16.19 2.32
CA MET A 77 8.65 17.60 2.64
C MET A 77 9.27 17.75 4.02
N VAL A 78 8.70 17.11 5.03
CA VAL A 78 9.24 17.14 6.41
C VAL A 78 10.63 16.52 6.46
N ALA A 79 10.86 15.42 5.75
CA ALA A 79 12.18 14.82 5.65
C ALA A 79 13.21 15.78 5.05
N ALA A 80 12.86 16.46 3.97
CA ALA A 80 13.71 17.47 3.35
C ALA A 80 14.04 18.63 4.30
N GLU A 81 13.03 19.17 4.99
CA GLU A 81 13.20 20.21 6.01
C GLU A 81 14.11 19.76 7.17
N THR A 82 14.11 18.47 7.49
CA THR A 82 14.95 17.90 8.57
C THR A 82 16.42 17.78 8.16
N ILE A 83 16.68 17.62 6.85
CA ILE A 83 18.05 17.46 6.33
C ILE A 83 18.74 18.82 6.15
N ILE A 84 18.02 19.87 5.84
CA ILE A 84 18.53 21.22 5.62
C ILE A 84 18.90 21.88 6.95
#